data_45b276d2802606ac0be1d2f698af6b16
#
_entry.id   45b276d2802606ac0be1d2f698af6b16
#
_cell.length_a   1.000
_cell.length_b   1.000
_cell.length_c   1.000
_cell.angle_alpha   90.00
_cell.angle_beta   90.00
_cell.angle_gamma   90.00
#
_symmetry.space_group_name_H-M   'P 1'
#
loop_
_entity.id
_entity.type
_entity.pdbx_description
1 polymer ?
#
loop_
_entity_poly.entity_id
_entity_poly.type
_entity_poly.pdbx_seq_one_letter_code
_entity_poly.pdbx_strand_id
1 'polypeptide(L)'
;GFLAMIIGPNDEINDSHQMRAEGLIDAIETIKQENDRLDSPLYELIDPMNFIVSGYSMGGGASQIALTLDHPHVESIVSGIALNPTILIEDCDLCPNSDYCICLVPEMLVHDIPTFIVAGQFELNELPDYEGLLGQDIYDNTPETTTKMLFEVAGGGHGAAYETEAIEKALQWAKFHLMNDSEICETLIDEPNSASEFLTNLDCNNSVIGDINGDTLVNVQDVILAVNLILSAQYSESADLNMDGAVNVQDVVLILNLILD
;
A
#
# COMPACT_ATOMS: atom_id res chain seq x y z
N GLY A 1 -3.30 14.82 9.82
CA GLY A 1 -2.56 15.11 8.59
C GLY A 1 -1.49 14.06 8.36
N PHE A 2 -0.89 14.04 7.16
CA PHE A 2 0.17 13.09 6.80
C PHE A 2 1.54 13.78 6.86
N LEU A 3 2.58 13.02 7.22
CA LEU A 3 3.96 13.34 6.92
C LEU A 3 4.32 12.63 5.60
N ALA A 4 4.93 13.34 4.66
CA ALA A 4 5.48 12.75 3.45
C ALA A 4 7.01 12.90 3.45
N MET A 5 7.72 11.80 3.21
CA MET A 5 9.15 11.78 2.99
C MET A 5 9.41 11.40 1.52
N ILE A 6 10.21 12.19 0.84
CA ILE A 6 10.64 11.91 -0.54
C ILE A 6 12.08 11.44 -0.48
N ILE A 7 12.33 10.28 -1.08
CA ILE A 7 13.67 9.71 -1.21
C ILE A 7 14.10 9.69 -2.67
N GLY A 8 15.40 9.81 -2.93
CA GLY A 8 16.02 9.56 -4.23
C GLY A 8 16.71 8.19 -4.28
N PRO A 9 17.20 7.76 -5.43
CA PRO A 9 18.02 6.56 -5.53
C PRO A 9 19.30 6.72 -4.70
N ASN A 10 19.70 5.63 -4.03
CA ASN A 10 20.94 5.63 -3.23
C ASN A 10 22.21 5.66 -4.09
N ASP A 11 22.11 5.15 -5.32
CA ASP A 11 23.20 5.12 -6.31
C ASP A 11 22.63 5.33 -7.72
N GLU A 12 22.95 6.46 -8.35
CA GLU A 12 22.46 6.77 -9.71
C GLU A 12 23.11 5.88 -10.79
N ILE A 13 24.21 5.19 -10.51
CA ILE A 13 24.94 4.36 -11.47
C ILE A 13 24.37 2.94 -11.51
N ASN A 14 23.97 2.42 -10.34
CA ASN A 14 23.47 1.06 -10.19
C ASN A 14 21.98 1.04 -9.75
N ASP A 15 21.23 2.07 -10.08
CA ASP A 15 19.83 2.22 -9.71
C ASP A 15 18.99 1.06 -10.27
N SER A 16 18.23 0.42 -9.40
CA SER A 16 17.33 -0.68 -9.73
C SER A 16 16.03 -0.59 -8.95
N HIS A 17 15.00 -1.30 -9.39
CA HIS A 17 13.74 -1.40 -8.66
C HIS A 17 13.95 -1.92 -7.23
N GLN A 18 14.82 -2.93 -7.05
CA GLN A 18 15.12 -3.48 -5.73
C GLN A 18 15.80 -2.46 -4.82
N MET A 19 16.84 -1.79 -5.30
CA MET A 19 17.52 -0.76 -4.50
C MET A 19 16.57 0.35 -4.05
N ARG A 20 15.61 0.72 -4.90
CA ARG A 20 14.56 1.68 -4.55
C ARG A 20 13.58 1.10 -3.53
N ALA A 21 13.22 -0.18 -3.66
CA ALA A 21 12.37 -0.85 -2.69
C ALA A 21 13.03 -0.94 -1.31
N GLU A 22 14.30 -1.37 -1.26
CA GLU A 22 15.10 -1.37 -0.03
C GLU A 22 15.23 0.05 0.54
N GLY A 23 15.43 1.07 -0.32
CA GLY A 23 15.47 2.47 0.10
C GLY A 23 14.15 2.97 0.72
N LEU A 24 12.99 2.46 0.30
CA LEU A 24 11.71 2.74 0.96
C LEU A 24 11.66 2.15 2.37
N ILE A 25 12.18 0.94 2.55
CA ILE A 25 12.28 0.30 3.87
C ILE A 25 13.25 1.05 4.78
N ASP A 26 14.41 1.45 4.27
CA ASP A 26 15.38 2.28 5.01
C ASP A 26 14.79 3.65 5.42
N ALA A 27 13.92 4.21 4.57
CA ALA A 27 13.22 5.44 4.88
C ALA A 27 12.24 5.26 6.06
N ILE A 28 11.52 4.14 6.13
CA ILE A 28 10.65 3.80 7.27
C ILE A 28 11.50 3.68 8.54
N GLU A 29 12.62 2.97 8.50
CA GLU A 29 13.54 2.87 9.63
C GLU A 29 14.01 4.25 10.09
N THR A 30 14.41 5.11 9.14
CA THR A 30 14.86 6.48 9.42
C THR A 30 13.77 7.28 10.13
N ILE A 31 12.53 7.22 9.65
CA ILE A 31 11.40 7.95 10.28
C ILE A 31 11.12 7.43 11.69
N LYS A 32 11.16 6.11 11.90
CA LYS A 32 11.01 5.52 13.24
C LYS A 32 12.11 5.99 14.20
N GLN A 33 13.37 6.02 13.74
CA GLN A 33 14.50 6.53 14.55
C GLN A 33 14.34 8.01 14.87
N GLU A 34 13.87 8.82 13.90
CA GLU A 34 13.57 10.25 14.13
C GLU A 34 12.41 10.45 15.12
N ASN A 35 11.41 9.58 15.10
CA ASN A 35 10.30 9.61 16.06
C ASN A 35 10.74 9.30 17.49
N ASP A 36 11.79 8.48 17.66
CA ASP A 36 12.34 8.14 18.97
C ASP A 36 13.41 9.13 19.47
N ARG A 37 13.94 9.97 18.59
CA ARG A 37 15.03 10.89 18.89
C ARG A 37 14.51 12.17 19.55
N LEU A 38 14.89 12.43 20.81
CA LEU A 38 14.41 13.57 21.63
C LEU A 38 14.57 14.96 20.98
N ASP A 39 15.62 15.16 20.17
CA ASP A 39 15.89 16.44 19.52
C ASP A 39 15.26 16.53 18.11
N SER A 40 14.54 15.53 17.67
CA SER A 40 13.88 15.50 16.37
C SER A 40 12.60 16.34 16.39
N PRO A 41 12.30 17.08 15.31
CA PRO A 41 11.00 17.72 15.15
C PRO A 41 9.86 16.70 15.02
N LEU A 42 10.17 15.41 14.80
CA LEU A 42 9.22 14.31 14.68
C LEU A 42 9.07 13.50 15.97
N TYR A 43 9.76 13.89 17.07
CA TYR A 43 9.74 13.14 18.31
C TYR A 43 8.31 12.89 18.81
N GLU A 44 7.94 11.63 18.97
CA GLU A 44 6.61 11.15 19.42
C GLU A 44 5.42 11.68 18.58
N LEU A 45 5.64 11.99 17.29
CA LEU A 45 4.57 12.51 16.41
C LEU A 45 4.10 11.49 15.36
N ILE A 46 4.86 10.42 15.14
CA ILE A 46 4.61 9.44 14.09
C ILE A 46 4.07 8.15 14.70
N ASP A 47 3.03 7.60 14.11
CA ASP A 47 2.62 6.23 14.37
C ASP A 47 3.61 5.28 13.70
N PRO A 48 4.41 4.50 14.47
CA PRO A 48 5.46 3.66 13.93
C PRO A 48 4.96 2.41 13.18
N MET A 49 3.66 2.15 13.19
CA MET A 49 3.01 1.01 12.55
C MET A 49 2.09 1.40 11.40
N ASN A 50 2.16 2.64 10.89
CA ASN A 50 1.18 3.16 9.96
C ASN A 50 1.85 3.94 8.82
N PHE A 51 2.40 3.19 7.83
CA PHE A 51 3.09 3.75 6.67
C PHE A 51 2.43 3.34 5.36
N ILE A 52 2.44 4.25 4.38
CA ILE A 52 2.21 3.93 2.98
C ILE A 52 3.51 4.14 2.21
N VAL A 53 3.86 3.17 1.38
CA VAL A 53 4.93 3.32 0.40
C VAL A 53 4.34 3.69 -0.96
N SER A 54 4.99 4.63 -1.66
CA SER A 54 4.50 5.08 -2.95
C SER A 54 5.64 5.50 -3.86
N GLY A 55 5.41 5.47 -5.16
CA GLY A 55 6.35 5.96 -6.13
C GLY A 55 5.76 6.07 -7.53
N TYR A 56 6.49 6.74 -8.41
CA TYR A 56 6.16 6.94 -9.81
C TYR A 56 7.12 6.17 -10.71
N SER A 57 6.62 5.59 -11.79
CA SER A 57 7.42 4.85 -12.77
C SER A 57 8.20 3.71 -12.11
N MET A 58 9.53 3.69 -12.22
CA MET A 58 10.40 2.75 -11.50
C MET A 58 10.18 2.80 -9.99
N GLY A 59 9.90 3.98 -9.42
CA GLY A 59 9.54 4.11 -8.00
C GLY A 59 8.18 3.48 -7.67
N GLY A 60 7.23 3.50 -8.61
CA GLY A 60 5.95 2.80 -8.50
C GLY A 60 6.14 1.29 -8.46
N GLY A 61 6.97 0.75 -9.35
CA GLY A 61 7.35 -0.66 -9.31
C GLY A 61 8.09 -1.02 -8.02
N ALA A 62 9.02 -0.18 -7.60
CA ALA A 62 9.74 -0.37 -6.33
C ALA A 62 8.80 -0.39 -5.12
N SER A 63 7.73 0.43 -5.12
CA SER A 63 6.74 0.40 -4.05
C SER A 63 6.02 -0.96 -3.97
N GLN A 64 5.74 -1.60 -5.09
CA GLN A 64 5.14 -2.95 -5.12
C GLN A 64 6.13 -4.02 -4.64
N ILE A 65 7.39 -3.93 -5.05
CA ILE A 65 8.45 -4.85 -4.59
C ILE A 65 8.66 -4.71 -3.09
N ALA A 66 8.62 -3.49 -2.55
CA ALA A 66 8.79 -3.26 -1.11
C ALA A 66 7.78 -4.05 -0.26
N LEU A 67 6.54 -4.26 -0.78
CA LEU A 67 5.50 -5.04 -0.10
C LEU A 67 5.81 -6.53 -0.01
N THR A 68 6.70 -7.05 -0.86
CA THR A 68 7.07 -8.47 -0.93
C THR A 68 8.34 -8.83 -0.14
N LEU A 69 9.04 -7.82 0.41
CA LEU A 69 10.33 -8.05 1.07
C LEU A 69 10.15 -8.74 2.42
N ASP A 70 11.00 -9.71 2.70
CA ASP A 70 11.11 -10.32 4.03
C ASP A 70 11.92 -9.39 4.97
N HIS A 71 11.25 -8.36 5.49
CA HIS A 71 11.88 -7.37 6.35
C HIS A 71 10.92 -6.91 7.47
N PRO A 72 11.40 -6.75 8.73
CA PRO A 72 10.53 -6.39 9.88
C PRO A 72 9.74 -5.09 9.71
N HIS A 73 10.24 -4.14 8.89
CA HIS A 73 9.54 -2.87 8.67
C HIS A 73 8.38 -2.99 7.67
N VAL A 74 8.29 -4.09 6.91
CA VAL A 74 7.15 -4.36 6.03
C VAL A 74 5.87 -4.53 6.84
N GLU A 75 5.94 -5.10 8.04
CA GLU A 75 4.81 -5.24 8.96
C GLU A 75 4.16 -3.91 9.37
N SER A 76 4.86 -2.79 9.18
CA SER A 76 4.34 -1.45 9.47
C SER A 76 3.77 -0.73 8.24
N ILE A 77 3.80 -1.38 7.07
CA ILE A 77 3.22 -0.83 5.84
C ILE A 77 1.76 -1.27 5.76
N VAL A 78 0.85 -0.31 5.84
CA VAL A 78 -0.59 -0.57 5.76
C VAL A 78 -1.11 -0.56 4.33
N SER A 79 -0.35 0.03 3.39
CA SER A 79 -0.73 0.00 1.97
C SER A 79 0.40 0.46 1.04
N GLY A 80 0.29 0.10 -0.25
CA GLY A 80 1.08 0.61 -1.36
C GLY A 80 0.28 1.49 -2.32
N ILE A 81 0.94 2.50 -2.92
CA ILE A 81 0.37 3.28 -4.03
C ILE A 81 1.39 3.34 -5.16
N ALA A 82 1.07 2.73 -6.29
CA ALA A 82 1.92 2.67 -7.46
C ALA A 82 1.39 3.60 -8.56
N LEU A 83 2.17 4.61 -8.91
CA LEU A 83 1.80 5.65 -9.87
C LEU A 83 2.50 5.38 -11.21
N ASN A 84 1.74 4.99 -12.24
CA ASN A 84 2.27 4.54 -13.53
C ASN A 84 3.48 3.59 -13.35
N PRO A 85 3.34 2.51 -12.59
CA PRO A 85 4.46 1.69 -12.20
C PRO A 85 5.08 0.97 -13.39
N THR A 86 6.38 0.79 -13.33
CA THR A 86 7.14 -0.08 -14.24
C THR A 86 7.92 -1.08 -13.41
N ILE A 87 7.81 -2.37 -13.71
CA ILE A 87 8.65 -3.43 -13.14
C ILE A 87 9.33 -4.13 -14.28
N LEU A 88 10.66 -4.07 -14.33
CA LEU A 88 11.42 -4.83 -15.30
C LEU A 88 11.50 -6.28 -14.86
N ILE A 89 10.97 -7.17 -15.70
CA ILE A 89 11.20 -8.61 -15.57
C ILE A 89 12.53 -8.88 -16.27
N GLU A 90 13.55 -9.19 -15.50
CA GLU A 90 14.81 -9.61 -16.07
C GLU A 90 14.87 -11.13 -16.14
N ASP A 91 15.34 -11.64 -17.27
CA ASP A 91 15.63 -13.06 -17.40
C ASP A 91 16.79 -13.42 -16.46
N CYS A 92 16.50 -14.24 -15.45
CA CYS A 92 17.47 -14.67 -14.46
C CYS A 92 18.71 -15.34 -15.08
N ASP A 93 18.59 -15.93 -16.27
CA ASP A 93 19.69 -16.52 -17.01
C ASP A 93 20.61 -15.46 -17.63
N LEU A 94 20.12 -14.24 -17.86
CA LEU A 94 20.88 -13.11 -18.38
C LEU A 94 21.61 -12.31 -17.30
N CYS A 95 21.25 -12.48 -16.03
CA CYS A 95 21.80 -11.74 -14.90
C CYS A 95 22.59 -12.62 -13.89
N PRO A 96 23.33 -13.65 -14.29
CA PRO A 96 23.90 -14.66 -13.38
C PRO A 96 24.97 -14.11 -12.40
N ASN A 97 25.40 -12.86 -12.54
CA ASN A 97 26.49 -12.27 -11.75
C ASN A 97 26.18 -10.84 -11.30
N SER A 98 24.96 -10.39 -11.35
CA SER A 98 24.58 -9.03 -10.92
C SER A 98 23.80 -9.10 -9.63
N ASP A 99 24.34 -8.50 -8.57
CA ASP A 99 23.61 -8.32 -7.29
C ASP A 99 22.41 -7.35 -7.44
N TYR A 100 22.21 -6.81 -8.65
CA TYR A 100 21.18 -5.81 -8.99
C TYR A 100 20.08 -6.35 -9.91
N CYS A 101 20.17 -7.59 -10.36
CA CYS A 101 19.12 -8.23 -11.16
C CYS A 101 18.07 -8.84 -10.25
N ILE A 102 16.86 -8.31 -10.31
CA ILE A 102 15.70 -8.98 -9.73
C ILE A 102 15.09 -9.85 -10.81
N CYS A 103 15.13 -11.15 -10.57
CA CYS A 103 14.35 -12.08 -11.36
C CYS A 103 12.90 -12.01 -10.88
N LEU A 104 12.17 -10.99 -11.28
CA LEU A 104 10.75 -10.91 -11.00
C LEU A 104 10.01 -11.88 -11.92
N VAL A 105 9.58 -12.98 -11.35
CA VAL A 105 8.50 -13.78 -11.90
C VAL A 105 7.18 -13.28 -11.33
N PRO A 106 6.05 -13.40 -12.05
CA PRO A 106 4.76 -12.92 -11.58
C PRO A 106 4.41 -13.34 -10.15
N GLU A 107 4.84 -14.54 -9.75
CA GLU A 107 4.63 -15.07 -8.40
C GLU A 107 5.34 -14.28 -7.29
N MET A 108 6.27 -13.40 -7.63
CA MET A 108 6.97 -12.54 -6.64
C MET A 108 6.17 -11.30 -6.22
N LEU A 109 5.03 -11.01 -6.85
CA LEU A 109 4.11 -9.95 -6.41
C LEU A 109 3.11 -10.45 -5.35
N VAL A 110 3.42 -11.56 -4.69
CA VAL A 110 2.57 -12.13 -3.62
C VAL A 110 2.82 -11.39 -2.33
N HIS A 111 1.81 -10.68 -1.88
CA HIS A 111 1.74 -10.02 -0.57
C HIS A 111 0.27 -9.83 -0.17
N ASP A 112 0.01 -9.60 1.11
CA ASP A 112 -1.34 -9.37 1.64
C ASP A 112 -1.62 -7.88 1.91
N ILE A 113 -0.67 -7.00 1.62
CA ILE A 113 -0.77 -5.56 1.90
C ILE A 113 -1.62 -4.89 0.80
N PRO A 114 -2.68 -4.14 1.16
CA PRO A 114 -3.54 -3.44 0.20
C PRO A 114 -2.76 -2.55 -0.76
N THR A 115 -3.12 -2.56 -2.06
CA THR A 115 -2.41 -1.79 -3.07
C THR A 115 -3.32 -1.07 -4.05
N PHE A 116 -2.98 0.18 -4.38
CA PHE A 116 -3.63 0.98 -5.41
C PHE A 116 -2.66 1.27 -6.55
N ILE A 117 -3.10 1.00 -7.77
CA ILE A 117 -2.31 1.16 -8.99
C ILE A 117 -3.00 2.16 -9.91
N VAL A 118 -2.27 3.19 -10.34
CA VAL A 118 -2.69 4.12 -11.38
C VAL A 118 -1.92 3.80 -12.66
N ALA A 119 -2.63 3.63 -13.77
CA ALA A 119 -2.07 3.34 -15.08
C ALA A 119 -2.60 4.32 -16.13
N GLY A 120 -1.97 4.37 -17.28
CA GLY A 120 -2.47 5.09 -18.46
C GLY A 120 -2.83 4.12 -19.58
N GLN A 121 -4.00 4.31 -20.20
CA GLN A 121 -4.50 3.47 -21.29
C GLN A 121 -3.51 3.27 -22.45
N PHE A 122 -2.64 4.24 -22.68
CA PHE A 122 -1.69 4.25 -23.80
C PHE A 122 -0.23 4.31 -23.37
N GLU A 123 0.11 3.77 -22.19
CA GLU A 123 1.51 3.74 -21.70
C GLU A 123 2.46 3.07 -22.69
N LEU A 124 2.04 1.97 -23.33
CA LEU A 124 2.84 1.28 -24.35
C LEU A 124 3.16 2.14 -25.58
N ASN A 125 2.40 3.21 -25.85
CA ASN A 125 2.73 4.13 -26.93
C ASN A 125 3.96 5.00 -26.59
N GLU A 126 4.19 5.26 -25.33
CA GLU A 126 5.35 6.03 -24.82
C GLU A 126 6.53 5.12 -24.44
N LEU A 127 6.23 3.86 -24.14
CA LEU A 127 7.19 2.83 -23.73
C LEU A 127 7.12 1.59 -24.65
N PRO A 128 7.24 1.74 -26.00
CA PRO A 128 6.92 0.66 -26.95
C PRO A 128 7.87 -0.53 -26.88
N ASP A 129 9.06 -0.35 -26.36
CA ASP A 129 10.08 -1.38 -26.22
C ASP A 129 10.26 -1.85 -24.76
N TYR A 130 9.30 -1.50 -23.87
CA TYR A 130 9.37 -1.94 -22.48
C TYR A 130 8.94 -3.40 -22.36
N GLU A 131 9.84 -4.25 -21.90
CA GLU A 131 9.63 -5.71 -21.80
C GLU A 131 9.20 -6.14 -20.38
N GLY A 132 8.93 -5.18 -19.47
CA GLY A 132 8.51 -5.43 -18.08
C GLY A 132 6.99 -5.34 -17.89
N LEU A 133 6.57 -5.42 -16.63
CA LEU A 133 5.19 -5.22 -16.22
C LEU A 133 4.86 -3.73 -16.13
N LEU A 134 3.71 -3.34 -16.65
CA LEU A 134 3.08 -2.04 -16.46
C LEU A 134 1.86 -2.17 -15.53
N GLY A 135 1.16 -1.09 -15.26
CA GLY A 135 0.11 -1.03 -14.24
C GLY A 135 -0.92 -2.15 -14.32
N GLN A 136 -1.49 -2.42 -15.50
CA GLN A 136 -2.46 -3.52 -15.69
C GLN A 136 -1.82 -4.89 -15.36
N ASP A 137 -0.61 -5.16 -15.89
CA ASP A 137 0.07 -6.42 -15.66
C ASP A 137 0.38 -6.61 -14.17
N ILE A 138 0.74 -5.53 -13.47
CA ILE A 138 1.02 -5.56 -12.03
C ILE A 138 -0.26 -5.88 -11.25
N TYR A 139 -1.40 -5.27 -11.63
CA TYR A 139 -2.69 -5.58 -11.03
C TYR A 139 -3.06 -7.05 -11.23
N ASP A 140 -2.93 -7.57 -12.44
CA ASP A 140 -3.27 -8.96 -12.79
C ASP A 140 -2.37 -9.98 -12.08
N ASN A 141 -1.10 -9.62 -11.81
CA ASN A 141 -0.15 -10.47 -11.09
C ASN A 141 -0.18 -10.28 -9.55
N THR A 142 -0.97 -9.34 -9.04
CA THR A 142 -1.25 -9.24 -7.60
C THR A 142 -2.35 -10.24 -7.24
N PRO A 143 -2.20 -11.06 -6.17
CA PRO A 143 -3.20 -12.08 -5.81
C PRO A 143 -4.60 -11.51 -5.59
N GLU A 144 -5.64 -12.29 -5.90
CA GLU A 144 -7.03 -11.93 -5.62
C GLU A 144 -7.35 -11.87 -4.11
N THR A 145 -6.51 -12.48 -3.27
CA THR A 145 -6.60 -12.39 -1.81
C THR A 145 -6.09 -11.07 -1.27
N THR A 146 -5.30 -10.33 -2.06
CA THR A 146 -4.82 -8.99 -1.71
C THR A 146 -5.88 -7.97 -2.08
N THR A 147 -6.23 -7.07 -1.16
CA THR A 147 -7.08 -5.92 -1.49
C THR A 147 -6.36 -5.04 -2.50
N LYS A 148 -6.93 -4.90 -3.69
CA LYS A 148 -6.28 -4.21 -4.79
C LYS A 148 -7.26 -3.33 -5.58
N MET A 149 -6.73 -2.24 -6.13
CA MET A 149 -7.47 -1.32 -6.99
C MET A 149 -6.61 -0.90 -8.17
N LEU A 150 -7.19 -0.89 -9.36
CA LEU A 150 -6.62 -0.32 -10.58
C LEU A 150 -7.48 0.84 -11.05
N PHE A 151 -6.84 1.96 -11.38
CA PHE A 151 -7.43 3.06 -12.12
C PHE A 151 -6.58 3.31 -13.38
N GLU A 152 -7.07 2.83 -14.52
CA GLU A 152 -6.50 3.16 -15.80
C GLU A 152 -7.16 4.42 -16.38
N VAL A 153 -6.37 5.46 -16.61
CA VAL A 153 -6.85 6.76 -17.09
C VAL A 153 -7.04 6.72 -18.62
N ALA A 154 -8.25 7.03 -19.09
CA ALA A 154 -8.59 7.06 -20.50
C ALA A 154 -7.74 8.07 -21.29
N GLY A 155 -7.12 7.63 -22.37
CA GLY A 155 -6.24 8.44 -23.19
C GLY A 155 -4.90 8.80 -22.53
N GLY A 156 -4.66 8.34 -21.30
CA GLY A 156 -3.45 8.61 -20.54
C GLY A 156 -2.25 7.82 -21.08
N GLY A 157 -1.07 8.43 -21.05
CA GLY A 157 0.22 7.79 -21.25
C GLY A 157 0.92 7.54 -19.91
N HIS A 158 2.23 7.46 -19.92
CA HIS A 158 3.04 7.21 -18.72
C HIS A 158 2.96 8.32 -17.65
N GLY A 159 2.34 9.45 -17.94
CA GLY A 159 2.08 10.55 -17.00
C GLY A 159 0.65 10.59 -16.42
N ALA A 160 -0.15 9.55 -16.61
CA ALA A 160 -1.57 9.51 -16.21
C ALA A 160 -1.81 9.77 -14.72
N ALA A 161 -0.87 9.40 -13.85
CA ALA A 161 -0.96 9.64 -12.41
C ALA A 161 -0.97 11.13 -12.01
N TYR A 162 -0.65 12.05 -12.94
CA TYR A 162 -0.76 13.50 -12.70
C TYR A 162 -2.16 14.06 -12.98
N GLU A 163 -3.08 13.24 -13.50
CA GLU A 163 -4.46 13.65 -13.71
C GLU A 163 -5.18 13.87 -12.37
N THR A 164 -6.10 14.84 -12.35
CA THR A 164 -6.74 15.28 -11.10
C THR A 164 -7.49 14.14 -10.40
N GLU A 165 -8.29 13.35 -11.14
CA GLU A 165 -9.05 12.24 -10.54
C GLU A 165 -8.12 11.13 -10.01
N ALA A 166 -6.95 10.90 -10.66
CA ALA A 166 -5.96 9.94 -10.17
C ALA A 166 -5.34 10.38 -8.83
N ILE A 167 -5.01 11.67 -8.73
CA ILE A 167 -4.50 12.26 -7.48
C ILE A 167 -5.57 12.19 -6.37
N GLU A 168 -6.83 12.50 -6.69
CA GLU A 168 -7.94 12.45 -5.74
C GLU A 168 -8.18 11.02 -5.24
N LYS A 169 -8.17 10.02 -6.12
CA LYS A 169 -8.30 8.61 -5.74
C LYS A 169 -7.12 8.13 -4.88
N ALA A 170 -5.89 8.50 -5.24
CA ALA A 170 -4.70 8.17 -4.43
C ALA A 170 -4.80 8.78 -3.03
N LEU A 171 -5.31 10.02 -2.90
CA LEU A 171 -5.53 10.66 -1.62
C LEU A 171 -6.66 9.99 -0.82
N GLN A 172 -7.75 9.58 -1.47
CA GLN A 172 -8.84 8.83 -0.82
C GLN A 172 -8.34 7.49 -0.31
N TRP A 173 -7.57 6.75 -1.13
CA TRP A 173 -6.92 5.50 -0.74
C TRP A 173 -6.01 5.67 0.47
N ALA A 174 -5.15 6.72 0.45
CA ALA A 174 -4.27 7.01 1.57
C ALA A 174 -5.04 7.36 2.85
N LYS A 175 -6.14 8.12 2.77
CA LYS A 175 -6.98 8.43 3.92
C LYS A 175 -7.68 7.19 4.47
N PHE A 176 -8.21 6.35 3.59
CA PHE A 176 -8.87 5.11 3.97
C PHE A 176 -7.94 4.24 4.81
N HIS A 177 -6.71 3.98 4.35
CA HIS A 177 -5.77 3.10 5.03
C HIS A 177 -5.00 3.75 6.19
N LEU A 178 -4.56 5.02 6.08
CA LEU A 178 -3.78 5.69 7.13
C LEU A 178 -4.64 6.26 8.26
N MET A 179 -5.89 6.61 7.98
CA MET A 179 -6.76 7.28 8.95
C MET A 179 -7.94 6.40 9.38
N ASN A 180 -8.04 5.18 8.84
CA ASN A 180 -9.19 4.28 9.01
C ASN A 180 -10.52 5.01 8.74
N ASP A 181 -10.55 5.83 7.68
CA ASP A 181 -11.70 6.63 7.30
C ASP A 181 -12.66 5.80 6.46
N SER A 182 -13.45 4.96 7.12
CA SER A 182 -14.41 4.07 6.48
C SER A 182 -15.54 4.82 5.74
N GLU A 183 -15.79 6.09 6.08
CA GLU A 183 -16.81 6.89 5.39
C GLU A 183 -16.42 7.20 3.93
N ILE A 184 -15.11 7.11 3.62
CA ILE A 184 -14.59 7.32 2.26
C ILE A 184 -14.80 6.09 1.38
N CYS A 185 -15.00 4.90 1.93
CA CYS A 185 -15.00 3.66 1.18
C CYS A 185 -15.95 3.68 -0.03
N GLU A 186 -17.20 4.05 0.15
CA GLU A 186 -18.18 4.12 -0.94
C GLU A 186 -17.75 5.05 -2.08
N THR A 187 -17.15 6.21 -1.74
CA THR A 187 -16.63 7.14 -2.76
C THR A 187 -15.32 6.66 -3.37
N LEU A 188 -14.57 5.85 -2.64
CA LEU A 188 -13.32 5.27 -3.12
C LEU A 188 -13.56 4.23 -4.23
N ILE A 189 -14.61 3.41 -4.09
CA ILE A 189 -14.98 2.39 -5.10
C ILE A 189 -15.80 2.95 -6.26
N ASP A 190 -16.24 4.21 -6.22
CA ASP A 190 -16.91 4.85 -7.35
C ASP A 190 -15.95 5.01 -8.54
N GLU A 191 -16.37 4.52 -9.72
CA GLU A 191 -15.58 4.63 -10.95
C GLU A 191 -15.37 6.10 -11.35
N PRO A 192 -14.09 6.53 -11.54
CA PRO A 192 -13.80 7.89 -12.02
C PRO A 192 -14.31 8.12 -13.44
N ASN A 193 -14.72 9.37 -13.76
CA ASN A 193 -15.22 9.70 -15.10
C ASN A 193 -14.14 9.59 -16.18
N SER A 194 -12.88 9.75 -15.81
CA SER A 194 -11.72 9.64 -16.73
C SER A 194 -11.17 8.23 -16.83
N ALA A 195 -11.84 7.21 -16.26
CA ALA A 195 -11.37 5.84 -16.37
C ALA A 195 -11.62 5.25 -17.76
N SER A 196 -10.63 4.55 -18.31
CA SER A 196 -10.82 3.56 -19.39
C SER A 196 -11.04 2.18 -18.79
N GLU A 197 -10.50 1.93 -17.61
CA GLU A 197 -10.75 0.76 -16.78
C GLU A 197 -10.63 1.14 -15.31
N PHE A 198 -11.53 0.59 -14.50
CA PHE A 198 -11.49 0.74 -13.06
C PHE A 198 -11.86 -0.60 -12.42
N LEU A 199 -10.91 -1.21 -11.73
CA LEU A 199 -11.06 -2.53 -11.14
C LEU A 199 -10.74 -2.46 -9.65
N THR A 200 -11.53 -3.16 -8.84
CA THR A 200 -11.22 -3.33 -7.42
C THR A 200 -11.93 -4.54 -6.86
N ASN A 201 -11.30 -5.19 -5.90
CA ASN A 201 -11.93 -6.20 -5.04
C ASN A 201 -12.22 -5.65 -3.64
N LEU A 202 -12.02 -4.35 -3.40
CA LEU A 202 -12.43 -3.70 -2.15
C LEU A 202 -13.94 -3.72 -2.03
N ASP A 203 -14.45 -4.30 -0.95
CA ASP A 203 -15.88 -4.38 -0.64
C ASP A 203 -16.21 -3.56 0.60
N CYS A 204 -16.86 -2.42 0.40
CA CYS A 204 -17.27 -1.52 1.48
C CYS A 204 -18.40 -2.08 2.36
N ASN A 205 -19.08 -3.14 1.92
CA ASN A 205 -20.16 -3.77 2.66
C ASN A 205 -19.68 -4.97 3.49
N ASN A 206 -18.48 -5.41 3.26
CA ASN A 206 -17.89 -6.55 3.95
C ASN A 206 -17.12 -6.09 5.18
N SER A 207 -17.84 -5.54 6.17
CA SER A 207 -17.26 -5.32 7.50
C SER A 207 -16.99 -6.69 8.12
N VAL A 208 -15.80 -7.22 7.93
CA VAL A 208 -15.36 -8.41 8.68
C VAL A 208 -15.32 -7.98 10.15
N ILE A 209 -16.19 -8.58 10.96
CA ILE A 209 -16.22 -8.25 12.40
C ILE A 209 -14.85 -8.54 12.98
N GLY A 210 -14.22 -7.53 13.58
CA GLY A 210 -12.86 -7.63 14.10
C GLY A 210 -11.78 -7.08 13.18
N ASP A 211 -12.09 -6.82 11.92
CA ASP A 211 -11.23 -6.06 10.99
C ASP A 211 -11.47 -4.56 11.21
N ILE A 212 -10.61 -3.95 12.01
CA ILE A 212 -10.79 -2.56 12.42
C ILE A 212 -10.12 -1.61 11.43
N ASN A 213 -9.06 -2.09 10.75
CA ASN A 213 -8.34 -1.30 9.76
C ASN A 213 -8.93 -1.41 8.35
N GLY A 214 -9.88 -2.33 8.11
CA GLY A 214 -10.55 -2.51 6.83
C GLY A 214 -9.69 -3.18 5.75
N ASP A 215 -8.64 -3.91 6.17
CA ASP A 215 -7.74 -4.59 5.23
C ASP A 215 -8.21 -6.00 4.84
N THR A 216 -9.40 -6.38 5.31
CA THR A 216 -10.06 -7.69 5.15
C THR A 216 -9.44 -8.84 5.94
N LEU A 217 -8.42 -8.58 6.75
CA LEU A 217 -7.74 -9.56 7.60
C LEU A 217 -7.92 -9.18 9.07
N VAL A 218 -8.40 -10.11 9.89
CA VAL A 218 -8.38 -9.94 11.36
C VAL A 218 -7.05 -10.43 11.88
N ASN A 219 -6.18 -9.50 12.32
CA ASN A 219 -4.83 -9.80 12.76
C ASN A 219 -4.39 -8.94 13.97
N VAL A 220 -3.10 -9.00 14.32
CA VAL A 220 -2.58 -8.25 15.48
C VAL A 220 -2.70 -6.73 15.33
N GLN A 221 -2.77 -6.21 14.11
CA GLN A 221 -2.95 -4.77 13.87
C GLN A 221 -4.32 -4.30 14.37
N ASP A 222 -5.35 -5.11 14.18
CA ASP A 222 -6.71 -4.81 14.68
C ASP A 222 -6.77 -4.83 16.20
N VAL A 223 -6.02 -5.74 16.83
CA VAL A 223 -5.88 -5.75 18.30
C VAL A 223 -5.27 -4.44 18.80
N ILE A 224 -4.23 -3.94 18.12
CA ILE A 224 -3.57 -2.67 18.47
C ILE A 224 -4.56 -1.51 18.29
N LEU A 225 -5.32 -1.50 17.19
CA LEU A 225 -6.33 -0.46 16.93
C LEU A 225 -7.47 -0.51 17.95
N ALA A 226 -7.98 -1.69 18.30
CA ALA A 226 -8.97 -1.84 19.38
C ALA A 226 -8.47 -1.24 20.70
N VAL A 227 -7.22 -1.52 21.07
CA VAL A 227 -6.61 -0.95 22.28
C VAL A 227 -6.51 0.57 22.18
N ASN A 228 -6.13 1.13 21.02
CA ASN A 228 -6.06 2.58 20.81
C ASN A 228 -7.45 3.24 20.91
N LEU A 229 -8.49 2.61 20.36
CA LEU A 229 -9.87 3.08 20.51
C LEU A 229 -10.28 3.13 21.98
N ILE A 230 -9.96 2.10 22.76
CA ILE A 230 -10.22 2.05 24.21
C ILE A 230 -9.50 3.20 24.93
N LEU A 231 -8.19 3.40 24.65
CA LEU A 231 -7.39 4.44 25.29
C LEU A 231 -7.86 5.86 24.94
N SER A 232 -8.37 6.05 23.73
CA SER A 232 -8.91 7.33 23.26
C SER A 232 -10.39 7.53 23.56
N ALA A 233 -11.06 6.54 24.15
CA ALA A 233 -12.50 6.50 24.40
C ALA A 233 -13.33 6.74 23.12
N GLN A 234 -12.84 6.22 21.98
CA GLN A 234 -13.53 6.27 20.69
C GLN A 234 -14.31 4.96 20.47
N TYR A 235 -15.40 5.07 19.69
CA TYR A 235 -16.23 3.94 19.31
C TYR A 235 -16.01 3.59 17.83
N SER A 236 -15.96 2.31 17.52
CA SER A 236 -16.01 1.77 16.17
C SER A 236 -16.90 0.53 16.17
N GLU A 237 -17.81 0.44 15.22
CA GLU A 237 -18.72 -0.71 15.09
C GLU A 237 -17.94 -2.01 14.77
N SER A 238 -16.89 -1.93 13.96
CA SER A 238 -16.01 -3.07 13.64
C SER A 238 -15.21 -3.57 14.84
N ALA A 239 -15.03 -2.73 15.88
CA ALA A 239 -14.31 -3.06 17.10
C ALA A 239 -15.23 -3.51 18.26
N ASP A 240 -16.55 -3.31 18.15
CA ASP A 240 -17.54 -3.74 19.13
C ASP A 240 -18.06 -5.15 18.77
N LEU A 241 -17.22 -6.17 19.05
CA LEU A 241 -17.51 -7.55 18.63
C LEU A 241 -18.65 -8.19 19.38
N ASN A 242 -18.89 -7.75 20.62
CA ASN A 242 -19.99 -8.28 21.44
C ASN A 242 -21.29 -7.48 21.26
N MET A 243 -21.27 -6.38 20.49
CA MET A 243 -22.41 -5.51 20.17
C MET A 243 -23.08 -4.91 21.43
N ASP A 244 -22.29 -4.60 22.47
CA ASP A 244 -22.81 -4.01 23.71
C ASP A 244 -22.83 -2.47 23.66
N GLY A 245 -22.37 -1.86 22.58
CA GLY A 245 -22.32 -0.41 22.34
C GLY A 245 -21.09 0.26 22.92
N ALA A 246 -20.07 -0.50 23.31
CA ALA A 246 -18.83 0.03 23.86
C ALA A 246 -17.62 -0.80 23.44
N VAL A 247 -16.59 -0.16 22.92
CA VAL A 247 -15.30 -0.84 22.65
C VAL A 247 -14.50 -0.93 23.95
N ASN A 248 -14.24 -2.16 24.41
CA ASN A 248 -13.57 -2.42 25.67
C ASN A 248 -12.69 -3.70 25.62
N VAL A 249 -12.09 -4.08 26.75
CA VAL A 249 -11.20 -5.26 26.82
C VAL A 249 -11.88 -6.57 26.42
N GLN A 250 -13.20 -6.67 26.52
CA GLN A 250 -13.91 -7.90 26.12
C GLN A 250 -13.84 -8.08 24.60
N ASP A 251 -13.94 -6.99 23.84
CA ASP A 251 -13.82 -7.01 22.38
C ASP A 251 -12.42 -7.39 21.94
N VAL A 252 -11.38 -6.84 22.60
CA VAL A 252 -9.98 -7.23 22.35
C VAL A 252 -9.78 -8.74 22.53
N VAL A 253 -10.38 -9.34 23.56
CA VAL A 253 -10.32 -10.80 23.77
C VAL A 253 -11.04 -11.55 22.66
N LEU A 254 -12.15 -11.02 22.14
CA LEU A 254 -12.88 -11.64 21.03
C LEU A 254 -12.06 -11.57 19.72
N ILE A 255 -11.41 -10.41 19.43
CA ILE A 255 -10.50 -10.29 18.28
C ILE A 255 -9.36 -11.30 18.39
N LEU A 256 -8.72 -11.41 19.55
CA LEU A 256 -7.66 -12.40 19.78
C LEU A 256 -8.13 -13.84 19.53
N ASN A 257 -9.36 -14.17 19.88
CA ASN A 257 -9.91 -15.50 19.60
C ASN A 257 -10.09 -15.73 18.09
N LEU A 258 -10.52 -14.71 17.33
CA LEU A 258 -10.62 -14.80 15.86
C LEU A 258 -9.27 -15.02 15.18
N ILE A 259 -8.19 -14.49 15.76
CA ILE A 259 -6.82 -14.66 15.23
C ILE A 259 -6.24 -16.04 15.54
N LEU A 260 -6.68 -16.67 16.64
CA LEU A 260 -6.11 -17.92 17.15
C LEU A 260 -6.85 -19.18 16.68
N ASP A 261 -8.06 -19.03 16.12
CA ASP A 261 -8.89 -20.11 15.58
C ASP A 261 -8.51 -20.43 14.11
#